data_9d7cb1f6ed7a6b75f0fbc1f8ab8aa26e
#
_entry.id   9d7cb1f6ed7a6b75f0fbc1f8ab8aa26e
#
_cell.length_a   1.000
_cell.length_b   1.000
_cell.length_c   1.000
_cell.angle_alpha   90.00
_cell.angle_beta   90.00
_cell.angle_gamma   90.00
#
_symmetry.space_group_name_H-M   'P 1'
#
loop_
_entity.id
_entity.type
_entity.pdbx_description
1 polymer ?
#
loop_
_entity_poly.entity_id
_entity_poly.type
_entity_poly.pdbx_seq_one_letter_code
_entity_poly.pdbx_strand_id
1 'polypeptide(L)'
;VGQGYKLFPPPYTPPIGAPKDSITGSAQGGTDVQMPSQNNFSPSIHAGYFKHFPQSNWLWGARFSYNNLQATSTVNNQLIPQSGGYTQGGVYTAFNGNYLVRSYQQSIEQQFSLMPFLGHSFKSSYVYVGAGPTYSQIKTSLNSMTGFANFVGIPTAVTGLGNTSSYAVKQWVWGAAAMVGGTYFLDKDWSVDLNYTISKTSNHTTNWGGPWSFGGDAIDGPRTGTNEGTSSGSIVNQSVTLSLNFVF
;
A
#
# COMPACT_ATOMS: atom_id res chain seq x y z
N VAL A 1 -6.67 7.53 1.42
CA VAL A 1 -6.04 7.05 0.17
C VAL A 1 -7.02 7.29 -0.96
N GLY A 2 -6.70 8.21 -1.90
CA GLY A 2 -7.47 8.44 -3.11
C GLY A 2 -7.00 7.48 -4.22
N GLN A 3 -7.92 6.92 -4.99
CA GLN A 3 -7.61 6.06 -6.13
C GLN A 3 -8.34 6.56 -7.36
N GLY A 4 -7.61 6.72 -8.46
CA GLY A 4 -8.16 7.10 -9.75
C GLY A 4 -7.90 6.00 -10.79
N TYR A 5 -8.89 5.72 -11.63
CA TYR A 5 -8.78 4.74 -12.71
C TYR A 5 -9.09 5.39 -14.03
N LYS A 6 -8.33 4.99 -15.06
CA LYS A 6 -8.70 5.24 -16.45
C LYS A 6 -8.88 3.89 -17.13
N LEU A 7 -10.04 3.68 -17.72
CA LEU A 7 -10.38 2.51 -18.49
C LEU A 7 -10.43 2.91 -19.96
N PHE A 8 -9.64 2.27 -20.81
CA PHE A 8 -9.65 2.46 -22.24
C PHE A 8 -10.08 1.15 -22.90
N PRO A 9 -11.39 0.94 -23.18
CA PRO A 9 -11.77 -0.18 -24.01
C PRO A 9 -11.24 0.02 -25.43
N PRO A 10 -10.72 -1.03 -26.08
CA PRO A 10 -10.14 -0.92 -27.40
C PRO A 10 -11.20 -0.98 -28.51
N PRO A 11 -10.78 -0.87 -29.75
CA PRO A 11 -11.69 -1.12 -30.87
C PRO A 11 -12.25 -2.55 -30.78
N TYR A 12 -13.56 -2.62 -30.76
CA TYR A 12 -14.31 -3.86 -30.89
C TYR A 12 -14.18 -4.37 -32.34
N THR A 13 -13.75 -5.60 -32.51
CA THR A 13 -13.82 -6.30 -33.79
C THR A 13 -15.04 -7.21 -33.76
N PRO A 14 -16.12 -6.90 -34.47
CA PRO A 14 -17.33 -7.71 -34.43
C PRO A 14 -17.08 -9.11 -35.01
N PRO A 15 -17.91 -10.11 -34.62
CA PRO A 15 -17.86 -11.45 -35.22
C PRO A 15 -18.05 -11.37 -36.73
N ILE A 16 -17.54 -12.33 -37.46
CA ILE A 16 -17.68 -12.43 -38.93
C ILE A 16 -19.14 -12.34 -39.30
N GLY A 17 -19.52 -11.26 -40.02
CA GLY A 17 -20.90 -11.01 -40.49
C GLY A 17 -21.64 -9.87 -39.81
N ALA A 18 -21.14 -9.28 -38.72
CA ALA A 18 -21.68 -8.07 -38.14
C ALA A 18 -21.09 -6.78 -38.80
N PRO A 19 -21.78 -5.64 -38.77
CA PRO A 19 -21.19 -4.38 -39.22
C PRO A 19 -19.90 -4.10 -38.49
N LYS A 20 -18.84 -3.73 -39.22
CA LYS A 20 -17.51 -3.43 -38.68
C LYS A 20 -17.47 -2.08 -37.99
N ASP A 21 -18.32 -1.86 -37.01
CA ASP A 21 -18.25 -0.65 -36.20
C ASP A 21 -17.23 -0.81 -35.11
N SER A 22 -16.15 -0.04 -35.18
CA SER A 22 -15.19 0.02 -34.11
C SER A 22 -15.83 0.67 -32.88
N ILE A 23 -15.76 0.03 -31.73
CA ILE A 23 -16.17 0.62 -30.46
C ILE A 23 -14.91 1.09 -29.73
N THR A 24 -14.86 2.37 -29.44
CA THR A 24 -13.79 2.96 -28.60
C THR A 24 -14.42 3.71 -27.45
N GLY A 25 -13.82 3.65 -26.28
CA GLY A 25 -14.35 4.35 -25.13
C GLY A 25 -13.39 4.40 -23.96
N SER A 26 -13.76 5.18 -22.96
CA SER A 26 -13.01 5.29 -21.72
C SER A 26 -13.92 5.62 -20.54
N ALA A 27 -13.52 5.23 -19.36
CA ALA A 27 -14.14 5.64 -18.11
C ALA A 27 -13.07 5.97 -17.08
N GLN A 28 -13.40 6.88 -16.17
CA GLN A 28 -12.53 7.27 -15.07
C GLN A 28 -13.32 7.52 -13.79
N GLY A 29 -12.65 7.37 -12.66
CA GLY A 29 -13.27 7.63 -11.37
C GLY A 29 -12.29 7.40 -10.24
N GLY A 30 -12.73 7.68 -9.02
CA GLY A 30 -11.92 7.52 -7.82
C GLY A 30 -12.77 7.33 -6.58
N THR A 31 -12.16 6.83 -5.52
CA THR A 31 -12.78 6.66 -4.21
C THR A 31 -11.74 6.73 -3.11
N ASP A 32 -12.16 7.15 -1.93
CA ASP A 32 -11.35 7.08 -0.73
C ASP A 32 -11.52 5.70 -0.08
N VAL A 33 -10.40 5.11 0.32
CA VAL A 33 -10.38 3.80 0.97
C VAL A 33 -9.86 3.94 2.39
N GLN A 34 -10.66 3.55 3.38
CA GLN A 34 -10.27 3.47 4.78
C GLN A 34 -9.66 2.08 5.04
N MET A 35 -8.37 2.05 5.33
CA MET A 35 -7.67 0.79 5.63
C MET A 35 -7.83 0.45 7.12
N PRO A 36 -8.31 -0.76 7.49
CA PRO A 36 -8.40 -1.18 8.88
C PRO A 36 -7.03 -1.35 9.52
N SER A 37 -6.95 -1.09 10.82
CA SER A 37 -5.74 -1.39 11.61
C SER A 37 -5.54 -2.89 11.74
N GLN A 38 -4.26 -3.31 11.69
CA GLN A 38 -3.87 -4.72 11.83
C GLN A 38 -2.79 -4.85 12.90
N ASN A 39 -2.85 -5.92 13.67
CA ASN A 39 -1.84 -6.29 14.64
C ASN A 39 -1.10 -7.54 14.16
N ASN A 40 0.21 -7.55 14.30
CA ASN A 40 1.02 -8.72 14.01
C ASN A 40 2.23 -8.81 14.95
N PHE A 41 2.86 -9.96 14.97
CA PHE A 41 4.16 -10.18 15.58
C PHE A 41 5.25 -10.07 14.51
N SER A 42 6.32 -9.34 14.82
CA SER A 42 7.37 -9.03 13.85
C SER A 42 8.75 -9.20 14.48
N PRO A 43 9.60 -10.07 13.94
CA PRO A 43 10.99 -10.17 14.38
C PRO A 43 11.78 -8.93 13.93
N SER A 44 12.70 -8.51 14.78
CA SER A 44 13.60 -7.40 14.50
C SER A 44 15.02 -7.72 14.95
N ILE A 45 15.98 -7.10 14.27
CA ILE A 45 17.38 -7.09 14.65
C ILE A 45 17.86 -5.64 14.67
N HIS A 46 18.71 -5.31 15.63
CA HIS A 46 19.28 -3.98 15.70
C HIS A 46 20.71 -4.01 16.19
N ALA A 47 21.45 -2.98 15.84
CA ALA A 47 22.77 -2.68 16.34
C ALA A 47 22.80 -1.20 16.73
N GLY A 48 23.56 -0.86 17.76
CA GLY A 48 23.62 0.50 18.23
C GLY A 48 24.94 0.81 18.94
N TYR A 49 25.15 2.09 19.10
CA TYR A 49 26.25 2.65 19.86
C TYR A 49 25.71 3.71 20.80
N PHE A 50 26.24 3.76 22.01
CA PHE A 50 25.97 4.86 22.93
C PHE A 50 27.21 5.27 23.71
N LYS A 51 27.23 6.51 24.16
CA LYS A 51 28.31 7.08 24.96
C LYS A 51 27.75 8.08 25.94
N HIS A 52 28.30 8.11 27.16
CA HIS A 52 27.98 9.12 28.14
C HIS A 52 28.68 10.46 27.82
N PHE A 53 28.01 11.53 28.16
CA PHE A 53 28.67 12.84 28.21
C PHE A 53 29.64 12.89 29.39
N PRO A 54 30.78 13.56 29.24
CA PRO A 54 31.75 13.67 30.31
C PRO A 54 31.10 14.18 31.60
N GLN A 55 31.40 13.48 32.72
CA GLN A 55 30.92 13.84 34.07
C GLN A 55 29.40 13.99 34.19
N SER A 56 28.62 13.24 33.45
CA SER A 56 27.19 13.36 33.39
C SER A 56 26.51 11.97 33.30
N ASN A 57 25.31 11.88 33.88
CA ASN A 57 24.45 10.72 33.71
C ASN A 57 23.69 10.71 32.34
N TRP A 58 23.84 11.75 31.55
CA TRP A 58 23.27 11.82 30.22
C TRP A 58 24.13 11.04 29.22
N LEU A 59 23.46 10.41 28.29
CA LEU A 59 24.10 9.68 27.21
C LEU A 59 23.43 10.03 25.87
N TRP A 60 24.18 9.85 24.82
CA TRP A 60 23.70 9.90 23.45
C TRP A 60 24.07 8.63 22.72
N GLY A 61 23.34 8.31 21.68
CA GLY A 61 23.63 7.15 20.87
C GLY A 61 22.89 7.17 19.55
N ALA A 62 23.10 6.12 18.78
CA ALA A 62 22.37 5.84 17.57
C ALA A 62 22.09 4.34 17.48
N ARG A 63 20.89 4.00 17.03
CA ARG A 63 20.43 2.63 16.78
C ARG A 63 20.06 2.49 15.33
N PHE A 64 20.62 1.50 14.66
CA PHE A 64 20.15 1.02 13.37
C PHE A 64 19.31 -0.23 13.59
N SER A 65 18.14 -0.31 12.98
CA SER A 65 17.24 -1.46 13.12
C SER A 65 16.73 -1.93 11.76
N TYR A 66 16.57 -3.23 11.64
CA TYR A 66 15.83 -3.89 10.57
C TYR A 66 14.65 -4.63 11.18
N ASN A 67 13.46 -4.34 10.68
CA ASN A 67 12.20 -4.93 11.11
C ASN A 67 11.54 -5.67 9.94
N ASN A 68 11.24 -6.95 10.12
CA ASN A 68 10.45 -7.73 9.16
C ASN A 68 8.98 -7.66 9.58
N LEU A 69 8.29 -6.60 9.15
CA LEU A 69 6.98 -6.25 9.66
C LEU A 69 5.86 -7.17 9.15
N GLN A 70 5.83 -7.49 7.86
CA GLN A 70 4.82 -8.35 7.21
C GLN A 70 3.35 -8.01 7.58
N ALA A 71 3.08 -6.72 7.87
CA ALA A 71 1.75 -6.26 8.27
C ALA A 71 0.94 -5.91 7.03
N THR A 72 -0.18 -6.60 6.85
CA THR A 72 -1.08 -6.44 5.69
C THR A 72 -2.45 -6.01 6.14
N SER A 73 -2.93 -4.89 5.61
CA SER A 73 -4.30 -4.43 5.76
C SER A 73 -5.07 -4.70 4.47
N THR A 74 -6.33 -5.13 4.60
CA THR A 74 -7.18 -5.55 3.47
C THR A 74 -8.55 -4.90 3.56
N VAL A 75 -9.02 -4.37 2.44
CA VAL A 75 -10.41 -3.96 2.23
C VAL A 75 -10.97 -4.81 1.10
N ASN A 76 -12.11 -5.43 1.35
CA ASN A 76 -12.76 -6.30 0.37
C ASN A 76 -13.95 -5.60 -0.30
N ASN A 77 -14.20 -5.98 -1.55
CA ASN A 77 -15.33 -5.53 -2.35
C ASN A 77 -15.43 -3.99 -2.44
N GLN A 78 -14.28 -3.34 -2.65
CA GLN A 78 -14.25 -1.89 -2.82
C GLN A 78 -14.82 -1.51 -4.18
N LEU A 79 -15.91 -0.74 -4.16
CA LEU A 79 -16.51 -0.14 -5.34
C LEU A 79 -15.87 1.21 -5.63
N ILE A 80 -15.56 1.45 -6.90
CA ILE A 80 -14.99 2.70 -7.38
C ILE A 80 -15.92 3.22 -8.47
N PRO A 81 -16.73 4.25 -8.16
CA PRO A 81 -17.62 4.86 -9.14
C PRO A 81 -16.83 5.38 -10.33
N GLN A 82 -17.36 5.17 -11.52
CA GLN A 82 -16.76 5.60 -12.77
C GLN A 82 -17.78 6.25 -13.68
N SER A 83 -17.34 7.23 -14.45
CA SER A 83 -18.13 7.84 -15.51
C SER A 83 -17.31 7.91 -16.79
N GLY A 84 -17.98 7.76 -17.91
CA GLY A 84 -17.33 7.77 -19.21
C GLY A 84 -18.31 7.58 -20.34
N GLY A 85 -17.81 7.07 -21.45
CA GLY A 85 -18.63 6.76 -22.60
C GLY A 85 -17.89 5.98 -23.66
N TYR A 86 -18.62 5.53 -24.63
CA TYR A 86 -18.08 4.87 -25.82
C TYR A 86 -18.66 5.43 -27.08
N THR A 87 -17.95 5.29 -28.18
CA THR A 87 -18.37 5.64 -29.51
C THR A 87 -18.51 4.37 -30.36
N GLN A 88 -19.66 4.19 -31.00
CA GLN A 88 -19.93 3.11 -31.92
C GLN A 88 -20.59 3.68 -33.16
N GLY A 89 -20.09 3.37 -34.36
CA GLY A 89 -20.61 3.89 -35.60
C GLY A 89 -20.68 5.43 -35.67
N GLY A 90 -19.78 6.12 -34.99
CA GLY A 90 -19.77 7.59 -34.89
C GLY A 90 -20.73 8.17 -33.84
N VAL A 91 -21.52 7.36 -33.15
CA VAL A 91 -22.46 7.81 -32.13
C VAL A 91 -21.81 7.63 -30.74
N TYR A 92 -21.72 8.72 -29.98
CA TYR A 92 -21.25 8.70 -28.58
C TYR A 92 -22.39 8.34 -27.64
N THR A 93 -22.12 7.40 -26.73
CA THR A 93 -23.04 6.99 -25.66
C THR A 93 -22.32 7.14 -24.31
N ALA A 94 -22.86 7.97 -23.42
CA ALA A 94 -22.39 8.11 -22.07
C ALA A 94 -22.83 6.94 -21.18
N PHE A 95 -22.00 6.56 -20.22
CA PHE A 95 -22.36 5.60 -19.18
C PHE A 95 -21.79 5.97 -17.82
N ASN A 96 -22.48 5.53 -16.77
CA ASN A 96 -21.96 5.48 -15.42
C ASN A 96 -21.80 4.03 -15.00
N GLY A 97 -20.78 3.75 -14.23
CA GLY A 97 -20.48 2.40 -13.80
C GLY A 97 -19.68 2.35 -12.51
N ASN A 98 -19.23 1.17 -12.21
CA ASN A 98 -18.34 0.93 -11.07
C ASN A 98 -17.22 -0.01 -11.49
N TYR A 99 -16.09 0.15 -10.84
CA TYR A 99 -15.03 -0.81 -10.84
C TYR A 99 -15.01 -1.49 -9.49
N LEU A 100 -15.15 -2.80 -9.47
CA LEU A 100 -15.10 -3.60 -8.25
C LEU A 100 -13.69 -4.14 -8.06
N VAL A 101 -13.05 -3.81 -6.95
CA VAL A 101 -11.82 -4.43 -6.48
C VAL A 101 -12.18 -5.44 -5.40
N ARG A 102 -12.07 -6.73 -5.68
CA ARG A 102 -12.45 -7.79 -4.74
C ARG A 102 -11.60 -7.77 -3.48
N SER A 103 -10.31 -7.47 -3.61
CA SER A 103 -9.42 -7.34 -2.47
C SER A 103 -8.38 -6.27 -2.77
N TYR A 104 -8.43 -5.18 -2.04
CA TYR A 104 -7.42 -4.15 -2.01
C TYR A 104 -6.55 -4.32 -0.77
N GLN A 105 -5.25 -4.46 -0.95
CA GLN A 105 -4.30 -4.73 0.12
C GLN A 105 -3.17 -3.72 0.13
N GLN A 106 -2.83 -3.24 1.31
CA GLN A 106 -1.59 -2.52 1.57
C GLN A 106 -0.79 -3.25 2.65
N SER A 107 0.46 -3.54 2.35
CA SER A 107 1.38 -4.21 3.27
C SER A 107 2.61 -3.35 3.47
N ILE A 108 3.09 -3.31 4.71
CA ILE A 108 4.45 -2.89 5.02
C ILE A 108 5.25 -4.17 5.30
N GLU A 109 6.19 -4.49 4.42
CA GLU A 109 6.89 -5.78 4.48
C GLU A 109 8.15 -5.68 5.34
N GLN A 110 8.98 -4.70 5.07
CA GLN A 110 10.28 -4.49 5.71
C GLN A 110 10.49 -3.02 6.04
N GLN A 111 11.23 -2.75 7.11
CA GLN A 111 11.57 -1.39 7.48
C GLN A 111 12.99 -1.33 8.05
N PHE A 112 13.80 -0.43 7.50
CA PHE A 112 15.04 0.02 8.11
C PHE A 112 14.79 1.31 8.88
N SER A 113 15.49 1.50 9.99
CA SER A 113 15.46 2.76 10.74
C SER A 113 16.83 3.12 11.27
N LEU A 114 17.13 4.41 11.30
CA LEU A 114 18.31 4.96 11.95
C LEU A 114 17.85 6.00 12.97
N MET A 115 18.05 5.69 14.25
CA MET A 115 17.47 6.39 15.37
C MET A 115 18.56 6.95 16.27
N PRO A 116 19.04 8.20 16.08
CA PRO A 116 19.76 8.91 17.10
C PRO A 116 18.85 9.10 18.34
N PHE A 117 19.44 8.99 19.53
CA PHE A 117 18.71 9.11 20.78
C PHE A 117 19.53 9.81 21.87
N LEU A 118 18.82 10.37 22.83
CA LEU A 118 19.34 10.89 24.07
C LEU A 118 18.73 10.10 25.23
N GLY A 119 19.52 9.83 26.24
CA GLY A 119 19.09 9.07 27.39
C GLY A 119 19.69 9.56 28.69
N HIS A 120 19.12 9.08 29.78
CA HIS A 120 19.60 9.33 31.14
C HIS A 120 19.85 7.99 31.84
N SER A 121 21.06 7.81 32.34
CA SER A 121 21.52 6.60 33.06
C SER A 121 21.19 6.62 34.51
N PHE A 122 20.88 5.45 35.03
CA PHE A 122 20.82 5.08 36.45
C PHE A 122 21.89 4.01 36.74
N LYS A 123 21.87 3.40 37.94
CA LYS A 123 22.89 2.39 38.32
C LYS A 123 23.03 1.23 37.33
N SER A 124 21.90 0.63 36.94
CA SER A 124 21.87 -0.58 36.10
C SER A 124 20.91 -0.44 34.91
N SER A 125 20.52 0.78 34.59
CA SER A 125 19.56 1.05 33.51
C SER A 125 19.77 2.41 32.91
N TYR A 126 19.17 2.64 31.76
CA TYR A 126 18.95 3.97 31.21
C TYR A 126 17.60 4.04 30.52
N VAL A 127 17.01 5.22 30.50
CA VAL A 127 15.84 5.55 29.69
C VAL A 127 16.27 6.47 28.56
N TYR A 128 15.55 6.42 27.45
CA TYR A 128 15.93 7.20 26.28
C TYR A 128 14.73 7.61 25.44
N VAL A 129 14.92 8.67 24.68
CA VAL A 129 14.03 9.12 23.61
C VAL A 129 14.85 9.35 22.36
N GLY A 130 14.29 9.02 21.21
CA GLY A 130 14.97 9.18 19.94
C GLY A 130 13.98 9.43 18.80
N ALA A 131 14.51 9.97 17.72
CA ALA A 131 13.76 10.14 16.48
C ALA A 131 14.70 10.07 15.29
N GLY A 132 14.21 9.61 14.16
CA GLY A 132 15.04 9.48 12.98
C GLY A 132 14.30 9.00 11.74
N PRO A 133 15.02 8.90 10.62
CA PRO A 133 14.46 8.44 9.36
C PRO A 133 14.18 6.95 9.36
N THR A 134 13.18 6.58 8.56
CA THR A 134 12.84 5.19 8.23
C THR A 134 12.80 5.01 6.72
N TYR A 135 13.08 3.78 6.26
CA TYR A 135 12.99 3.39 4.86
C TYR A 135 12.24 2.07 4.78
N SER A 136 11.02 2.10 4.24
CA SER A 136 10.07 1.01 4.34
C SER A 136 9.69 0.47 2.97
N GLN A 137 9.64 -0.85 2.83
CA GLN A 137 9.09 -1.50 1.64
C GLN A 137 7.59 -1.66 1.78
N ILE A 138 6.86 -1.04 0.86
CA ILE A 138 5.40 -1.09 0.80
C ILE A 138 5.00 -1.88 -0.43
N LYS A 139 4.04 -2.78 -0.25
CA LYS A 139 3.37 -3.51 -1.32
C LYS A 139 1.92 -3.12 -1.38
N THR A 140 1.47 -2.67 -2.55
CA THR A 140 0.07 -2.42 -2.87
C THR A 140 -0.41 -3.50 -3.83
N SER A 141 -1.52 -4.17 -3.50
CA SER A 141 -2.11 -5.22 -4.35
C SER A 141 -3.59 -4.95 -4.57
N LEU A 142 -4.02 -5.07 -5.81
CA LEU A 142 -5.41 -4.98 -6.24
C LEU A 142 -5.75 -6.32 -6.91
N ASN A 143 -6.64 -7.08 -6.31
CA ASN A 143 -6.93 -8.43 -6.75
C ASN A 143 -8.35 -8.54 -7.30
N SER A 144 -8.47 -9.32 -8.37
CA SER A 144 -9.73 -9.65 -9.03
C SER A 144 -10.59 -8.43 -9.31
N MET A 145 -10.03 -7.50 -10.05
CA MET A 145 -10.71 -6.26 -10.46
C MET A 145 -11.66 -6.56 -11.63
N THR A 146 -12.88 -6.07 -11.52
CA THR A 146 -13.93 -6.23 -12.55
C THR A 146 -14.67 -4.92 -12.76
N GLY A 147 -14.77 -4.47 -14.00
CA GLY A 147 -15.57 -3.31 -14.38
C GLY A 147 -17.00 -3.71 -14.74
N PHE A 148 -17.97 -2.86 -14.40
CA PHE A 148 -19.33 -2.97 -14.88
C PHE A 148 -19.96 -1.58 -15.07
N ALA A 149 -20.84 -1.43 -16.06
CA ALA A 149 -21.41 -0.16 -16.45
C ALA A 149 -22.92 -0.24 -16.57
N ASN A 150 -23.61 0.85 -16.20
CA ASN A 150 -25.01 1.10 -16.51
C ASN A 150 -25.06 2.04 -17.69
N PHE A 151 -25.71 1.62 -18.79
CA PHE A 151 -25.88 2.46 -19.93
C PHE A 151 -27.07 3.39 -19.71
N VAL A 152 -26.91 4.68 -20.04
CA VAL A 152 -27.97 5.66 -19.93
C VAL A 152 -29.12 5.29 -20.90
N GLY A 153 -30.33 5.16 -20.35
CA GLY A 153 -31.53 4.81 -21.14
C GLY A 153 -31.82 3.31 -21.27
N ILE A 154 -30.97 2.45 -20.74
CA ILE A 154 -31.22 1.00 -20.67
C ILE A 154 -31.26 0.61 -19.19
N PRO A 155 -32.43 0.22 -18.65
CA PRO A 155 -32.59 -0.04 -17.21
C PRO A 155 -31.90 -1.33 -16.71
N THR A 156 -31.24 -2.04 -17.57
CA THR A 156 -30.59 -3.31 -17.20
C THR A 156 -29.06 -3.20 -17.14
N ALA A 157 -28.57 -3.57 -16.00
CA ALA A 157 -27.23 -3.81 -15.71
C ALA A 157 -26.50 -4.61 -16.81
N VAL A 158 -25.45 -4.02 -17.40
CA VAL A 158 -24.17 -4.56 -17.14
C VAL A 158 -23.80 -5.84 -17.83
N THR A 159 -22.97 -5.71 -18.71
CA THR A 159 -22.03 -6.77 -19.01
C THR A 159 -20.85 -6.67 -18.04
N GLY A 160 -20.79 -7.56 -17.05
CA GLY A 160 -19.55 -7.82 -16.35
C GLY A 160 -18.53 -8.20 -17.42
N LEU A 161 -17.48 -7.41 -17.56
CA LEU A 161 -16.35 -7.81 -18.40
C LEU A 161 -15.72 -9.03 -17.73
N GLY A 162 -15.90 -10.20 -18.32
CA GLY A 162 -15.73 -11.52 -17.70
C GLY A 162 -14.33 -11.88 -17.23
N ASN A 163 -13.32 -11.04 -17.45
CA ASN A 163 -11.96 -11.28 -16.98
C ASN A 163 -11.60 -10.33 -15.84
N THR A 164 -11.15 -10.93 -14.75
CA THR A 164 -10.58 -10.18 -13.62
C THR A 164 -9.11 -9.88 -13.87
N SER A 165 -8.69 -8.65 -13.56
CA SER A 165 -7.28 -8.24 -13.56
C SER A 165 -6.77 -8.10 -12.14
N SER A 166 -5.48 -8.41 -11.93
CA SER A 166 -4.83 -8.25 -10.64
C SER A 166 -3.49 -7.56 -10.84
N TYR A 167 -3.17 -6.63 -9.95
CA TYR A 167 -1.93 -5.87 -9.99
C TYR A 167 -1.28 -5.86 -8.60
N ALA A 168 0.04 -5.98 -8.57
CA ALA A 168 0.82 -5.87 -7.34
C ALA A 168 2.09 -5.06 -7.63
N VAL A 169 2.30 -4.03 -6.83
CA VAL A 169 3.45 -3.13 -6.95
C VAL A 169 4.14 -3.03 -5.60
N LYS A 170 5.47 -3.15 -5.62
CA LYS A 170 6.34 -2.93 -4.46
C LYS A 170 7.17 -1.68 -4.68
N GLN A 171 7.31 -0.89 -3.64
CA GLN A 171 8.16 0.30 -3.65
C GLN A 171 8.76 0.57 -2.29
N TRP A 172 9.91 1.24 -2.28
CA TRP A 172 10.56 1.71 -1.08
C TRP A 172 10.20 3.17 -0.83
N VAL A 173 9.82 3.48 0.42
CA VAL A 173 9.30 4.79 0.80
C VAL A 173 10.02 5.29 2.05
N TRP A 174 10.47 6.52 2.02
CA TRP A 174 11.01 7.21 3.19
C TRP A 174 9.91 7.54 4.19
N GLY A 175 10.30 7.66 5.45
CA GLY A 175 9.45 8.05 6.55
C GLY A 175 10.25 8.59 7.72
N ALA A 176 9.56 8.80 8.81
CA ALA A 176 10.15 9.19 10.08
C ALA A 176 9.57 8.35 11.22
N ALA A 177 10.35 8.17 12.26
CA ALA A 177 9.90 7.51 13.48
C ALA A 177 10.38 8.25 14.72
N ALA A 178 9.65 8.04 15.81
CA ALA A 178 10.06 8.42 17.16
C ALA A 178 9.97 7.21 18.08
N MET A 179 10.87 7.13 19.03
CA MET A 179 10.91 6.04 20.00
C MET A 179 11.13 6.57 21.43
N VAL A 180 10.60 5.83 22.37
CA VAL A 180 10.90 5.98 23.80
C VAL A 180 11.11 4.59 24.37
N GLY A 181 12.09 4.43 25.23
CA GLY A 181 12.38 3.12 25.80
C GLY A 181 13.28 3.17 27.02
N GLY A 182 13.55 1.98 27.51
CA GLY A 182 14.45 1.76 28.63
C GLY A 182 15.20 0.46 28.50
N THR A 183 16.47 0.50 28.88
CA THR A 183 17.37 -0.65 28.89
C THR A 183 17.77 -0.95 30.31
N TYR A 184 17.73 -2.22 30.68
CA TYR A 184 18.19 -2.72 31.96
C TYR A 184 19.35 -3.69 31.73
N PHE A 185 20.50 -3.45 32.36
CA PHE A 185 21.68 -4.31 32.31
C PHE A 185 21.52 -5.47 33.29
N LEU A 186 21.54 -6.68 32.78
CA LEU A 186 21.53 -7.91 33.59
C LEU A 186 22.89 -8.16 34.18
N ASP A 187 23.92 -7.96 33.38
CA ASP A 187 25.32 -8.02 33.73
C ASP A 187 26.14 -7.06 32.83
N LYS A 188 27.45 -7.24 32.76
CA LYS A 188 28.35 -6.41 31.94
C LYS A 188 28.18 -6.61 30.43
N ASP A 189 27.68 -7.77 30.01
CA ASP A 189 27.61 -8.20 28.61
C ASP A 189 26.18 -8.27 28.10
N TRP A 190 25.17 -8.38 28.98
CA TRP A 190 23.77 -8.58 28.57
C TRP A 190 22.85 -7.51 29.13
N SER A 191 21.92 -7.09 28.30
CA SER A 191 20.86 -6.17 28.70
C SER A 191 19.51 -6.52 28.01
N VAL A 192 18.44 -6.15 28.68
CA VAL A 192 17.06 -6.20 28.16
C VAL A 192 16.60 -4.80 27.85
N ASP A 193 16.00 -4.61 26.68
CA ASP A 193 15.48 -3.33 26.23
C ASP A 193 13.98 -3.47 25.93
N LEU A 194 13.20 -2.54 26.43
CA LEU A 194 11.79 -2.39 26.11
C LEU A 194 11.60 -1.01 25.52
N ASN A 195 11.03 -0.94 24.31
CA ASN A 195 10.75 0.33 23.66
C ASN A 195 9.40 0.35 22.96
N TYR A 196 8.85 1.55 22.86
CA TYR A 196 7.72 1.88 22.03
C TYR A 196 8.19 2.77 20.87
N THR A 197 7.81 2.42 19.68
CA THR A 197 8.13 3.17 18.46
C THR A 197 6.87 3.49 17.68
N ILE A 198 6.74 4.74 17.26
CA ILE A 198 5.75 5.17 16.28
C ILE A 198 6.48 5.62 15.02
N SER A 199 6.05 5.13 13.86
CA SER A 199 6.60 5.51 12.57
C SER A 199 5.50 5.87 11.57
N LYS A 200 5.81 6.80 10.67
CA LYS A 200 4.92 7.20 9.58
C LYS A 200 5.73 7.32 8.30
N THR A 201 5.26 6.69 7.23
CA THR A 201 5.82 6.89 5.89
C THR A 201 5.43 8.27 5.36
N SER A 202 6.25 8.82 4.47
CA SER A 202 5.82 9.96 3.65
C SER A 202 4.59 9.58 2.82
N ASN A 203 3.84 10.57 2.38
CA ASN A 203 2.83 10.34 1.35
C ASN A 203 3.53 9.83 0.10
N HIS A 204 3.02 8.74 -0.43
CA HIS A 204 3.55 8.12 -1.63
C HIS A 204 2.41 7.76 -2.58
N THR A 205 2.73 7.74 -3.86
CA THR A 205 1.81 7.34 -4.91
C THR A 205 2.35 6.09 -5.58
N THR A 206 1.52 5.08 -5.67
CA THR A 206 1.77 3.84 -6.40
C THR A 206 0.98 3.87 -7.68
N ASN A 207 1.65 3.80 -8.82
CA ASN A 207 1.02 3.62 -10.11
C ASN A 207 0.88 2.12 -10.38
N TRP A 208 -0.29 1.71 -10.82
CA TRP A 208 -0.57 0.34 -11.19
C TRP A 208 -1.36 0.32 -12.49
N GLY A 209 -1.26 -0.76 -13.24
CA GLY A 209 -2.00 -0.92 -14.46
C GLY A 209 -1.37 -1.94 -15.38
N GLY A 210 -2.08 -2.20 -16.47
CA GLY A 210 -1.64 -3.10 -17.51
C GLY A 210 -2.74 -3.44 -18.50
N PRO A 211 -2.40 -4.17 -19.54
CA PRO A 211 -3.37 -4.61 -20.54
C PRO A 211 -4.34 -5.64 -19.95
N TRP A 212 -5.54 -5.63 -20.44
CA TRP A 212 -6.53 -6.68 -20.24
C TRP A 212 -7.07 -7.16 -21.56
N SER A 213 -7.57 -8.39 -21.62
CA SER A 213 -8.21 -8.95 -22.79
C SER A 213 -9.40 -9.80 -22.38
N PHE A 214 -10.43 -9.76 -23.20
CA PHE A 214 -11.58 -10.63 -23.12
C PHE A 214 -11.68 -11.40 -24.45
N GLY A 215 -11.70 -12.72 -24.39
CA GLY A 215 -11.69 -13.58 -25.58
C GLY A 215 -12.96 -13.53 -26.40
N GLY A 216 -14.00 -12.86 -25.92
CA GLY A 216 -15.32 -12.82 -26.54
C GLY A 216 -16.17 -14.03 -26.17
N ASP A 217 -17.45 -13.93 -26.44
CA ASP A 217 -18.44 -15.00 -26.40
C ASP A 217 -19.20 -15.04 -27.73
N ALA A 218 -20.28 -15.80 -27.79
CA ALA A 218 -21.11 -15.94 -29.03
C ALA A 218 -21.82 -14.64 -29.42
N ILE A 219 -21.91 -13.66 -28.51
CA ILE A 219 -22.61 -12.37 -28.71
C ILE A 219 -21.60 -11.23 -28.84
N ASP A 220 -20.57 -11.27 -27.99
CA ASP A 220 -19.53 -10.25 -27.88
C ASP A 220 -18.19 -10.75 -28.42
N GLY A 221 -17.67 -10.13 -29.46
CA GLY A 221 -16.35 -10.43 -30.00
C GLY A 221 -15.23 -10.10 -29.02
N PRO A 222 -13.97 -10.51 -29.34
CA PRO A 222 -12.81 -10.28 -28.48
C PRO A 222 -12.57 -8.78 -28.25
N ARG A 223 -12.21 -8.44 -27.01
CA ARG A 223 -11.95 -7.05 -26.58
C ARG A 223 -10.62 -6.99 -25.84
N THR A 224 -9.91 -5.92 -26.00
CA THR A 224 -8.67 -5.64 -25.26
C THR A 224 -8.71 -4.21 -24.73
N GLY A 225 -7.91 -3.87 -23.75
CA GLY A 225 -7.83 -2.51 -23.22
C GLY A 225 -6.70 -2.37 -22.22
N THR A 226 -6.60 -1.20 -21.61
CA THR A 226 -5.63 -0.91 -20.56
C THR A 226 -6.35 -0.40 -19.34
N ASN A 227 -6.02 -0.97 -18.18
CA ASN A 227 -6.39 -0.43 -16.89
C ASN A 227 -5.20 0.33 -16.32
N GLU A 228 -5.44 1.55 -15.88
CA GLU A 228 -4.42 2.37 -15.25
C GLU A 228 -5.02 3.05 -14.00
N GLY A 229 -4.20 3.19 -12.97
CA GLY A 229 -4.64 3.87 -11.78
C GLY A 229 -3.51 4.22 -10.84
N THR A 230 -3.86 5.03 -9.85
CA THR A 230 -2.95 5.45 -8.80
C THR A 230 -3.56 5.16 -7.44
N SER A 231 -2.71 4.84 -6.48
CA SER A 231 -3.07 4.73 -5.07
C SER A 231 -2.12 5.61 -4.27
N SER A 232 -2.67 6.58 -3.52
CA SER A 232 -1.86 7.54 -2.77
C SER A 232 -2.20 7.49 -1.28
N GLY A 233 -1.18 7.59 -0.43
CA GLY A 233 -1.40 7.63 1.01
C GLY A 233 -0.12 7.50 1.82
N SER A 234 -0.28 7.36 3.14
CA SER A 234 0.80 7.10 4.10
C SER A 234 0.37 6.00 5.06
N ILE A 235 1.35 5.25 5.57
CA ILE A 235 1.13 4.19 6.57
C ILE A 235 1.70 4.66 7.90
N VAL A 236 0.89 4.52 8.96
CA VAL A 236 1.34 4.70 10.35
C VAL A 236 1.49 3.31 10.96
N ASN A 237 2.64 3.06 11.57
CA ASN A 237 2.95 1.84 12.29
C ASN A 237 3.33 2.18 13.73
N GLN A 238 2.84 1.39 14.68
CA GLN A 238 3.17 1.49 16.10
C GLN A 238 3.64 0.12 16.57
N SER A 239 4.70 0.08 17.35
CA SER A 239 5.25 -1.18 17.85
C SER A 239 5.74 -1.05 19.28
N VAL A 240 5.55 -2.13 20.05
CA VAL A 240 6.24 -2.38 21.31
C VAL A 240 7.25 -3.49 21.04
N THR A 241 8.52 -3.23 21.35
CA THR A 241 9.60 -4.17 21.11
C THR A 241 10.28 -4.52 22.43
N LEU A 242 10.40 -5.81 22.68
CA LEU A 242 11.23 -6.37 23.74
C LEU A 242 12.44 -7.03 23.10
N SER A 243 13.63 -6.70 23.53
CA SER A 243 14.86 -7.25 22.96
C SER A 243 15.90 -7.63 24.02
N LEU A 244 16.68 -8.64 23.70
CA LEU A 244 17.86 -9.04 24.44
C LEU A 244 19.08 -8.57 23.65
N ASN A 245 19.97 -7.83 24.30
CA ASN A 245 21.14 -7.23 23.66
C ASN A 245 22.42 -7.75 24.29
N PHE A 246 23.41 -7.96 23.43
CA PHE A 246 24.77 -8.21 23.84
C PHE A 246 25.61 -6.93 23.73
N VAL A 247 26.36 -6.59 24.74
CA VAL A 247 27.20 -5.38 24.82
C VAL A 247 28.65 -5.80 24.74
N PHE A 248 29.45 -5.17 23.91
CA PHE A 248 30.86 -5.45 23.69
C PHE A 248 31.70 -4.16 23.66
#